data_4574e48905a8eb379d5c13b0b891469a
#
_entry.id   4574e48905a8eb379d5c13b0b891469a
#
_cell.length_a   1.000
_cell.length_b   1.000
_cell.length_c   1.000
_cell.angle_alpha   90.00
_cell.angle_beta   90.00
_cell.angle_gamma   90.00
#
_symmetry.space_group_name_H-M   'P 1'
#
loop_
_entity.id
_entity.type
_entity.pdbx_description
1 polymer ?
#
loop_
_entity_poly.entity_id
_entity_poly.type
_entity_poly.pdbx_seq_one_letter_code
_entity_poly.pdbx_strand_id
1 'polypeptide(L)'
;MFEKAPRIGGLLRYGIPDFKLEKQVIDRRIAQMRAEGVEFHPNCHIGVNVPVEKLMHGYDAIVLAIGAEHPRDLPVPGRELAGIHYAMDFLTQQNRRVAGEKVPEGEAILATGRDVLVIGGGDTGSDCIGTSNRHQARSVSQLEILPMPPQHEEKLVTWPDWPLKLRTSSSQEEGCHRDFAVATKGFTGKDGRVSGLEAVRVEWASENGRMAMREVPGSAFTIKTDLVLLAMGFVHPVQDGAVKSIGVALDPRGNVKATDRDYATSVPKVFAAGDTRRGQSLVVWAIREGRQCARAVDEFLMGRSELPR
;
A
#
# COMPACT_ATOMS: atom_id res chain seq x y z
N MET A 1 16.53 15.25 1.27
CA MET A 1 15.64 14.09 1.04
C MET A 1 15.45 13.90 -0.46
N PHE A 2 15.65 12.68 -0.95
CA PHE A 2 15.47 12.32 -2.37
C PHE A 2 14.14 11.56 -2.54
N GLU A 3 13.35 11.90 -3.54
CA GLU A 3 12.06 11.31 -3.85
C GLU A 3 11.96 11.01 -5.35
N LYS A 4 11.55 9.78 -5.70
CA LYS A 4 11.38 9.38 -7.12
C LYS A 4 10.21 10.09 -7.82
N ALA A 5 9.15 10.39 -7.06
CA ALA A 5 7.98 11.08 -7.57
C ALA A 5 8.22 12.59 -7.76
N PRO A 6 7.39 13.27 -8.58
CA PRO A 6 7.52 14.70 -8.81
C PRO A 6 7.17 15.57 -7.58
N ARG A 7 6.48 15.02 -6.59
CA ARG A 7 6.12 15.71 -5.34
C ARG A 7 6.36 14.81 -4.15
N ILE A 8 6.78 15.42 -3.04
CA ILE A 8 7.04 14.76 -1.76
C ILE A 8 5.72 14.31 -1.11
N GLY A 9 5.73 13.17 -0.44
CA GLY A 9 4.61 12.72 0.40
C GLY A 9 4.21 11.25 0.22
N GLY A 10 4.79 10.53 -0.74
CA GLY A 10 4.55 9.08 -0.93
C GLY A 10 3.07 8.71 -0.94
N LEU A 11 2.68 7.67 -0.21
CA LEU A 11 1.30 7.19 -0.14
C LEU A 11 0.31 8.21 0.47
N LEU A 12 0.76 9.12 1.33
CA LEU A 12 -0.10 10.19 1.85
C LEU A 12 -0.57 11.12 0.73
N ARG A 13 0.28 11.35 -0.28
CA ARG A 13 -0.01 12.21 -1.42
C ARG A 13 -0.68 11.46 -2.58
N TYR A 14 -0.16 10.29 -2.93
CA TYR A 14 -0.55 9.57 -4.13
C TYR A 14 -1.50 8.39 -3.89
N GLY A 15 -1.56 7.88 -2.66
CA GLY A 15 -2.42 6.76 -2.27
C GLY A 15 -3.73 7.22 -1.65
N ILE A 16 -3.66 7.89 -0.50
CA ILE A 16 -4.84 8.30 0.25
C ILE A 16 -5.61 9.38 -0.51
N PRO A 17 -6.93 9.21 -0.77
CA PRO A 17 -7.74 10.22 -1.46
C PRO A 17 -7.89 11.51 -0.65
N ASP A 18 -8.08 12.65 -1.34
CA ASP A 18 -8.27 13.97 -0.71
C ASP A 18 -9.45 14.00 0.26
N PHE A 19 -10.53 13.28 -0.02
CA PHE A 19 -11.70 13.22 0.86
C PHE A 19 -11.44 12.49 2.20
N LYS A 20 -10.26 11.85 2.35
CA LYS A 20 -9.78 11.28 3.62
C LYS A 20 -8.61 12.03 4.21
N LEU A 21 -7.74 12.60 3.37
CA LEU A 21 -6.58 13.40 3.77
C LEU A 21 -6.32 14.51 2.76
N GLU A 22 -6.73 15.71 3.11
CA GLU A 22 -6.48 16.91 2.31
C GLU A 22 -4.97 17.16 2.16
N LYS A 23 -4.51 17.39 0.94
CA LYS A 23 -3.07 17.51 0.64
C LYS A 23 -2.42 18.76 1.22
N GLN A 24 -3.20 19.78 1.57
CA GLN A 24 -2.72 20.96 2.30
C GLN A 24 -2.05 20.60 3.65
N VAL A 25 -2.49 19.53 4.32
CA VAL A 25 -1.87 19.05 5.55
C VAL A 25 -0.42 18.62 5.30
N ILE A 26 -0.19 17.92 4.18
CA ILE A 26 1.14 17.48 3.74
C ILE A 26 1.98 18.69 3.33
N ASP A 27 1.41 19.59 2.54
CA ASP A 27 2.11 20.79 2.02
C ASP A 27 2.57 21.69 3.17
N ARG A 28 1.72 21.89 4.19
CA ARG A 28 2.08 22.63 5.42
C ARG A 28 3.27 21.99 6.14
N ARG A 29 3.28 20.66 6.25
CA ARG A 29 4.35 19.93 6.93
C ARG A 29 5.66 20.00 6.15
N ILE A 30 5.60 19.89 4.82
CA ILE A 30 6.77 20.03 3.94
C ILE A 30 7.33 21.46 4.02
N ALA A 31 6.46 22.48 4.06
CA ALA A 31 6.89 23.86 4.21
C ALA A 31 7.62 24.09 5.53
N GLN A 32 7.12 23.52 6.64
CA GLN A 32 7.78 23.55 7.93
C GLN A 32 9.17 22.90 7.88
N MET A 33 9.27 21.69 7.34
CA MET A 33 10.55 20.97 7.23
C MET A 33 11.56 21.75 6.38
N ARG A 34 11.14 22.42 5.31
CA ARG A 34 12.00 23.31 4.51
C ARG A 34 12.50 24.48 5.33
N ALA A 35 11.62 25.11 6.13
CA ALA A 35 12.02 26.21 7.00
C ALA A 35 13.00 25.75 8.09
N GLU A 36 12.95 24.49 8.48
CA GLU A 36 13.90 23.85 9.41
C GLU A 36 15.21 23.38 8.73
N GLY A 37 15.38 23.63 7.42
CA GLY A 37 16.62 23.34 6.69
C GLY A 37 16.63 22.01 5.93
N VAL A 38 15.48 21.29 5.84
CA VAL A 38 15.43 20.07 5.04
C VAL A 38 15.35 20.39 3.55
N GLU A 39 16.32 19.89 2.79
CA GLU A 39 16.34 19.97 1.33
C GLU A 39 15.58 18.80 0.71
N PHE A 40 14.72 19.11 -0.27
CA PHE A 40 13.91 18.12 -0.99
C PHE A 40 14.30 18.09 -2.46
N HIS A 41 14.62 16.91 -2.96
CA HIS A 41 15.00 16.64 -4.35
C HIS A 41 13.99 15.68 -4.98
N PRO A 42 12.87 16.18 -5.54
CA PRO A 42 11.91 15.33 -6.27
C PRO A 42 12.48 14.88 -7.63
N ASN A 43 11.83 13.91 -8.28
CA ASN A 43 12.27 13.29 -9.53
C ASN A 43 13.67 12.64 -9.44
N CYS A 44 14.09 12.26 -8.25
CA CYS A 44 15.37 11.62 -7.97
C CYS A 44 15.17 10.15 -7.59
N HIS A 45 15.20 9.28 -8.57
CA HIS A 45 15.10 7.82 -8.37
C HIS A 45 16.50 7.24 -8.20
N ILE A 46 16.89 7.00 -6.96
CA ILE A 46 18.22 6.50 -6.60
C ILE A 46 18.43 5.09 -7.18
N GLY A 47 19.57 4.91 -7.84
CA GLY A 47 19.93 3.69 -8.55
C GLY A 47 19.31 3.58 -9.95
N VAL A 48 18.54 4.59 -10.40
CA VAL A 48 17.97 4.67 -11.76
C VAL A 48 18.46 5.92 -12.48
N ASN A 49 18.06 7.11 -12.04
CA ASN A 49 18.49 8.38 -12.65
C ASN A 49 19.48 9.16 -11.74
N VAL A 50 19.66 8.73 -10.50
CA VAL A 50 20.68 9.25 -9.58
C VAL A 50 21.56 8.09 -9.12
N PRO A 51 22.86 8.10 -9.43
CA PRO A 51 23.79 7.05 -9.00
C PRO A 51 23.84 6.94 -7.48
N VAL A 52 23.88 5.71 -6.96
CA VAL A 52 23.94 5.46 -5.51
C VAL A 52 25.25 5.96 -4.90
N GLU A 53 26.33 5.94 -5.66
CA GLU A 53 27.67 6.43 -5.27
C GLU A 53 27.63 7.89 -4.83
N LYS A 54 26.75 8.71 -5.45
CA LYS A 54 26.56 10.11 -5.06
C LYS A 54 26.11 10.22 -3.60
N LEU A 55 25.22 9.32 -3.17
CA LEU A 55 24.76 9.29 -1.78
C LEU A 55 25.84 8.71 -0.88
N MET A 56 26.45 7.60 -1.30
CA MET A 56 27.44 6.90 -0.49
C MET A 56 28.68 7.74 -0.22
N HIS A 57 29.08 8.64 -1.12
CA HIS A 57 30.23 9.54 -0.90
C HIS A 57 29.80 10.89 -0.29
N GLY A 58 28.58 11.34 -0.56
CA GLY A 58 28.13 12.70 -0.21
C GLY A 58 27.49 12.85 1.17
N TYR A 59 27.20 11.74 1.86
CA TYR A 59 26.49 11.79 3.14
C TYR A 59 27.13 10.86 4.18
N ASP A 60 27.13 11.29 5.44
CA ASP A 60 27.68 10.55 6.57
C ASP A 60 26.73 9.44 7.05
N ALA A 61 25.42 9.60 6.81
CA ALA A 61 24.40 8.58 7.06
C ALA A 61 23.30 8.63 5.98
N ILE A 62 22.71 7.47 5.67
CA ILE A 62 21.65 7.31 4.68
C ILE A 62 20.51 6.54 5.34
N VAL A 63 19.28 7.06 5.24
CA VAL A 63 18.08 6.38 5.73
C VAL A 63 17.20 5.96 4.55
N LEU A 64 16.92 4.67 4.44
CA LEU A 64 15.96 4.12 3.50
C LEU A 64 14.57 4.14 4.14
N ALA A 65 13.71 5.08 3.70
CA ALA A 65 12.33 5.23 4.12
C ALA A 65 11.42 5.21 2.87
N ILE A 66 11.63 4.21 1.99
CA ILE A 66 11.03 4.13 0.65
C ILE A 66 9.70 3.36 0.62
N GLY A 67 9.18 2.97 1.78
CA GLY A 67 7.93 2.23 1.91
C GLY A 67 8.02 0.77 1.44
N ALA A 68 6.85 0.15 1.22
CA ALA A 68 6.67 -1.15 0.61
C ALA A 68 5.61 -1.00 -0.49
N GLU A 69 6.03 -0.81 -1.74
CA GLU A 69 5.14 -0.48 -2.85
C GLU A 69 5.01 -1.60 -3.89
N HIS A 70 5.70 -2.74 -3.69
CA HIS A 70 5.51 -3.89 -4.59
C HIS A 70 4.13 -4.51 -4.33
N PRO A 71 3.18 -4.40 -5.28
CA PRO A 71 1.80 -4.84 -5.04
C PRO A 71 1.72 -6.35 -5.00
N ARG A 72 0.80 -6.88 -4.18
CA ARG A 72 0.41 -8.27 -4.23
C ARG A 72 -0.44 -8.50 -5.47
N ASP A 73 -0.01 -9.42 -6.32
CA ASP A 73 -0.77 -9.80 -7.52
C ASP A 73 -1.70 -10.99 -7.26
N LEU A 74 -2.62 -11.23 -8.19
CA LEU A 74 -3.57 -12.33 -8.21
C LEU A 74 -3.38 -13.15 -9.49
N PRO A 75 -2.43 -14.10 -9.51
CA PRO A 75 -2.07 -14.86 -10.72
C PRO A 75 -3.10 -15.96 -10.99
N VAL A 76 -4.28 -15.58 -11.45
CA VAL A 76 -5.37 -16.47 -11.87
C VAL A 76 -5.63 -16.32 -13.37
N PRO A 77 -6.28 -17.30 -14.03
CA PRO A 77 -6.67 -17.18 -15.43
C PRO A 77 -7.41 -15.88 -15.74
N GLY A 78 -7.09 -15.23 -16.85
CA GLY A 78 -7.70 -13.96 -17.26
C GLY A 78 -7.12 -12.71 -16.59
N ARG A 79 -6.05 -12.84 -15.77
CA ARG A 79 -5.41 -11.69 -15.10
C ARG A 79 -4.88 -10.64 -16.08
N GLU A 80 -4.54 -11.06 -17.28
CA GLU A 80 -4.01 -10.22 -18.38
C GLU A 80 -5.08 -9.38 -19.09
N LEU A 81 -6.35 -9.58 -18.81
CA LEU A 81 -7.45 -8.83 -19.43
C LEU A 81 -7.39 -7.35 -19.10
N ALA A 82 -7.64 -6.49 -20.07
CA ALA A 82 -7.75 -5.05 -19.86
C ALA A 82 -8.91 -4.74 -18.90
N GLY A 83 -8.71 -3.75 -18.02
CA GLY A 83 -9.69 -3.37 -16.99
C GLY A 83 -9.43 -3.99 -15.62
N ILE A 84 -8.33 -4.75 -15.46
CA ILE A 84 -7.85 -5.26 -14.17
C ILE A 84 -6.58 -4.50 -13.79
N HIS A 85 -6.67 -3.67 -12.75
CA HIS A 85 -5.60 -2.76 -12.34
C HIS A 85 -5.24 -2.96 -10.86
N TYR A 86 -4.02 -2.63 -10.49
CA TYR A 86 -3.71 -2.46 -9.09
C TYR A 86 -4.40 -1.20 -8.54
N ALA A 87 -4.82 -1.26 -7.28
CA ALA A 87 -5.47 -0.13 -6.61
C ALA A 87 -4.66 1.17 -6.70
N MET A 88 -3.33 1.06 -6.57
CA MET A 88 -2.46 2.23 -6.63
C MET A 88 -2.40 2.91 -7.99
N ASP A 89 -2.57 2.17 -9.09
CA ASP A 89 -2.64 2.78 -10.43
C ASP A 89 -3.88 3.69 -10.53
N PHE A 90 -5.01 3.22 -10.02
CA PHE A 90 -6.27 3.98 -9.99
C PHE A 90 -6.22 5.17 -9.04
N LEU A 91 -5.78 4.96 -7.79
CA LEU A 91 -5.74 5.99 -6.76
C LEU A 91 -4.72 7.10 -7.09
N THR A 92 -3.54 6.72 -7.57
CA THR A 92 -2.51 7.69 -7.98
C THR A 92 -2.99 8.59 -9.11
N GLN A 93 -3.64 8.03 -10.13
CA GLN A 93 -4.20 8.83 -11.21
C GLN A 93 -5.27 9.80 -10.70
N GLN A 94 -6.14 9.36 -9.79
CA GLN A 94 -7.17 10.24 -9.24
C GLN A 94 -6.58 11.35 -8.39
N ASN A 95 -5.62 11.05 -7.52
CA ASN A 95 -4.93 12.08 -6.73
C ASN A 95 -4.21 13.11 -7.62
N ARG A 96 -3.63 12.68 -8.73
CA ARG A 96 -3.06 13.59 -9.74
C ARG A 96 -4.11 14.49 -10.37
N ARG A 97 -5.27 13.94 -10.77
CA ARG A 97 -6.38 14.75 -11.33
C ARG A 97 -6.87 15.80 -10.33
N VAL A 98 -7.06 15.42 -9.06
CA VAL A 98 -7.46 16.36 -8.00
C VAL A 98 -6.39 17.45 -7.80
N ALA A 99 -5.12 17.12 -7.98
CA ALA A 99 -4.00 18.08 -7.94
C ALA A 99 -3.88 18.95 -9.21
N GLY A 100 -4.78 18.81 -10.21
CA GLY A 100 -4.77 19.56 -11.46
C GLY A 100 -3.81 19.01 -12.52
N GLU A 101 -3.23 17.85 -12.30
CA GLU A 101 -2.36 17.18 -13.28
C GLU A 101 -3.20 16.49 -14.37
N LYS A 102 -2.74 16.56 -15.62
CA LYS A 102 -3.39 15.86 -16.73
C LYS A 102 -2.99 14.38 -16.73
N VAL A 103 -3.97 13.51 -16.86
CA VAL A 103 -3.80 12.09 -17.18
C VAL A 103 -4.23 11.89 -18.63
N PRO A 104 -3.39 11.30 -19.51
CA PRO A 104 -3.76 11.04 -20.90
C PRO A 104 -5.04 10.19 -20.97
N GLU A 105 -5.95 10.54 -21.91
CA GLU A 105 -7.25 9.85 -22.01
C GLU A 105 -7.10 8.33 -22.25
N GLY A 106 -6.14 7.92 -23.09
CA GLY A 106 -5.88 6.50 -23.38
C GLY A 106 -5.36 5.69 -22.20
N GLU A 107 -4.83 6.36 -21.16
CA GLU A 107 -4.29 5.71 -19.95
C GLU A 107 -5.26 5.85 -18.76
N ALA A 108 -6.36 6.58 -18.93
CA ALA A 108 -7.26 6.92 -17.85
C ALA A 108 -8.02 5.71 -17.30
N ILE A 109 -7.83 5.42 -16.03
CA ILE A 109 -8.63 4.45 -15.28
C ILE A 109 -9.79 5.20 -14.64
N LEU A 110 -11.01 4.99 -15.16
CA LEU A 110 -12.22 5.64 -14.69
C LEU A 110 -13.28 4.61 -14.33
N ALA A 111 -13.98 4.84 -13.23
CA ALA A 111 -15.08 3.99 -12.77
C ALA A 111 -16.46 4.44 -13.29
N THR A 112 -16.54 5.58 -13.97
CA THR A 112 -17.79 6.20 -14.45
C THR A 112 -18.64 5.22 -15.25
N GLY A 113 -19.86 4.95 -14.79
CA GLY A 113 -20.83 4.06 -15.44
C GLY A 113 -20.46 2.59 -15.48
N ARG A 114 -19.41 2.16 -14.75
CA ARG A 114 -18.91 0.78 -14.72
C ARG A 114 -19.39 0.03 -13.50
N ASP A 115 -19.51 -1.28 -13.64
CA ASP A 115 -19.61 -2.20 -12.51
C ASP A 115 -18.20 -2.46 -11.98
N VAL A 116 -17.90 -1.93 -10.79
CA VAL A 116 -16.56 -1.97 -10.19
C VAL A 116 -16.48 -3.08 -9.15
N LEU A 117 -15.41 -3.87 -9.24
CA LEU A 117 -15.11 -4.90 -8.26
C LEU A 117 -13.77 -4.59 -7.57
N VAL A 118 -13.80 -4.43 -6.26
CA VAL A 118 -12.61 -4.22 -5.42
C VAL A 118 -12.28 -5.54 -4.71
N ILE A 119 -11.07 -6.06 -4.92
CA ILE A 119 -10.59 -7.28 -4.26
C ILE A 119 -9.65 -6.89 -3.13
N GLY A 120 -10.09 -7.11 -1.89
CA GLY A 120 -9.39 -6.77 -0.65
C GLY A 120 -10.19 -5.88 0.28
N GLY A 121 -10.17 -6.20 1.57
CA GLY A 121 -11.00 -5.60 2.64
C GLY A 121 -10.34 -4.47 3.43
N GLY A 122 -9.08 -4.12 3.13
CA GLY A 122 -8.30 -3.12 3.88
C GLY A 122 -8.62 -1.65 3.51
N ASP A 123 -7.84 -0.73 4.09
CA ASP A 123 -8.00 0.72 3.86
C ASP A 123 -7.85 1.11 2.39
N THR A 124 -6.92 0.49 1.66
CA THR A 124 -6.75 0.72 0.21
C THR A 124 -8.01 0.33 -0.57
N GLY A 125 -8.68 -0.77 -0.19
CA GLY A 125 -9.97 -1.16 -0.76
C GLY A 125 -11.05 -0.12 -0.48
N SER A 126 -11.12 0.38 0.74
CA SER A 126 -12.01 1.48 1.13
C SER A 126 -11.76 2.76 0.32
N ASP A 127 -10.50 3.09 0.04
CA ASP A 127 -10.13 4.24 -0.80
C ASP A 127 -10.60 4.06 -2.25
N CYS A 128 -10.45 2.84 -2.79
CA CYS A 128 -10.96 2.49 -4.12
C CYS A 128 -12.49 2.61 -4.21
N ILE A 129 -13.22 2.17 -3.18
CA ILE A 129 -14.68 2.27 -3.10
C ILE A 129 -15.12 3.73 -3.15
N GLY A 130 -14.61 4.57 -2.22
CA GLY A 130 -14.99 5.98 -2.15
C GLY A 130 -14.61 6.76 -3.40
N THR A 131 -13.48 6.43 -4.03
CA THR A 131 -13.07 7.01 -5.31
C THR A 131 -13.99 6.57 -6.44
N SER A 132 -14.39 5.29 -6.51
CA SER A 132 -15.30 4.76 -7.52
C SER A 132 -16.69 5.38 -7.42
N ASN A 133 -17.20 5.59 -6.19
CA ASN A 133 -18.48 6.28 -5.96
C ASN A 133 -18.42 7.72 -6.48
N ARG A 134 -17.33 8.46 -6.23
CA ARG A 134 -17.11 9.83 -6.74
C ARG A 134 -16.94 9.89 -8.25
N HIS A 135 -16.43 8.82 -8.86
CA HIS A 135 -16.43 8.66 -10.32
C HIS A 135 -17.81 8.30 -10.89
N GLN A 136 -18.86 8.18 -10.07
CA GLN A 136 -20.20 7.77 -10.48
C GLN A 136 -20.21 6.37 -11.12
N ALA A 137 -19.60 5.40 -10.43
CA ALA A 137 -19.70 4.00 -10.80
C ALA A 137 -21.16 3.57 -10.80
N ARG A 138 -21.55 2.65 -11.70
CA ARG A 138 -22.89 2.08 -11.75
C ARG A 138 -23.17 1.20 -10.52
N SER A 139 -22.18 0.42 -10.13
CA SER A 139 -22.18 -0.36 -8.90
C SER A 139 -20.76 -0.53 -8.38
N VAL A 140 -20.62 -0.71 -7.05
CA VAL A 140 -19.34 -1.03 -6.41
C VAL A 140 -19.53 -2.25 -5.52
N SER A 141 -18.72 -3.29 -5.75
CA SER A 141 -18.67 -4.49 -4.91
C SER A 141 -17.27 -4.69 -4.35
N GLN A 142 -17.19 -5.21 -3.12
CA GLN A 142 -15.92 -5.53 -2.45
C GLN A 142 -15.91 -7.00 -2.04
N LEU A 143 -14.85 -7.71 -2.38
CA LEU A 143 -14.63 -9.09 -1.97
C LEU A 143 -13.47 -9.17 -0.97
N GLU A 144 -13.69 -9.93 0.09
CA GLU A 144 -12.68 -10.25 1.09
C GLU A 144 -12.53 -11.78 1.18
N ILE A 145 -11.29 -12.25 1.13
CA ILE A 145 -10.99 -13.69 1.22
C ILE A 145 -11.17 -14.23 2.65
N LEU A 146 -11.01 -13.37 3.65
CA LEU A 146 -11.19 -13.73 5.05
C LEU A 146 -12.69 -13.76 5.43
N PRO A 147 -13.07 -14.50 6.46
CA PRO A 147 -14.41 -14.46 7.01
C PRO A 147 -14.79 -13.05 7.47
N MET A 148 -16.07 -12.76 7.48
CA MET A 148 -16.56 -11.50 8.03
C MET A 148 -16.17 -11.40 9.51
N PRO A 149 -15.46 -10.33 9.92
CA PRO A 149 -15.13 -10.13 11.32
C PRO A 149 -16.39 -9.96 12.18
N PRO A 150 -16.32 -10.26 13.47
CA PRO A 150 -17.44 -10.05 14.39
C PRO A 150 -17.83 -8.57 14.45
N GLN A 151 -19.10 -8.27 14.68
CA GLN A 151 -19.56 -6.87 14.79
C GLN A 151 -18.97 -6.16 16.01
N HIS A 152 -18.74 -6.90 17.09
CA HIS A 152 -18.17 -6.40 18.33
C HIS A 152 -16.84 -7.09 18.63
N GLU A 153 -15.92 -6.34 19.24
CA GLU A 153 -14.64 -6.87 19.67
C GLU A 153 -14.81 -7.92 20.79
N GLU A 154 -14.11 -9.03 20.65
CA GLU A 154 -13.98 -10.04 21.69
C GLU A 154 -12.65 -9.84 22.44
N LYS A 155 -12.67 -9.00 23.49
CA LYS A 155 -11.47 -8.55 24.19
C LYS A 155 -10.62 -9.69 24.76
N LEU A 156 -11.24 -10.80 25.19
CA LEU A 156 -10.52 -11.95 25.71
C LEU A 156 -9.62 -12.64 24.66
N VAL A 157 -9.93 -12.45 23.37
CA VAL A 157 -9.18 -13.04 22.24
C VAL A 157 -8.14 -12.07 21.68
N THR A 158 -8.42 -10.78 21.72
CA THR A 158 -7.61 -9.77 20.98
C THR A 158 -6.78 -8.86 21.85
N TRP A 159 -7.14 -8.64 23.12
CA TRP A 159 -6.38 -7.75 23.99
C TRP A 159 -4.99 -8.34 24.36
N PRO A 160 -3.88 -7.56 24.32
CA PRO A 160 -3.77 -6.12 24.07
C PRO A 160 -3.57 -5.75 22.58
N ASP A 161 -3.73 -6.67 21.67
CA ASP A 161 -3.52 -6.46 20.25
C ASP A 161 -4.66 -5.65 19.59
N TRP A 162 -4.53 -5.42 18.30
CA TRP A 162 -5.51 -4.64 17.52
C TRP A 162 -6.87 -5.34 17.48
N PRO A 163 -7.98 -4.65 17.81
CA PRO A 163 -9.30 -5.26 17.89
C PRO A 163 -9.75 -5.89 16.58
N LEU A 164 -10.09 -7.18 16.60
CA LEU A 164 -10.74 -7.86 15.49
C LEU A 164 -12.24 -7.58 15.53
N LYS A 165 -12.70 -6.65 14.70
CA LYS A 165 -14.13 -6.33 14.53
C LYS A 165 -14.42 -5.84 13.12
N LEU A 166 -15.66 -6.02 12.69
CA LEU A 166 -16.12 -5.47 11.43
C LEU A 166 -16.02 -3.93 11.48
N ARG A 167 -15.32 -3.37 10.52
CA ARG A 167 -15.20 -1.92 10.35
C ARG A 167 -15.89 -1.53 9.07
N THR A 168 -16.65 -0.45 9.16
CA THR A 168 -17.27 0.20 8.02
C THR A 168 -16.73 1.61 7.95
N SER A 169 -16.15 1.98 6.83
CA SER A 169 -15.68 3.34 6.57
C SER A 169 -16.77 4.16 5.89
N SER A 170 -16.64 5.49 5.94
CA SER A 170 -17.54 6.38 5.21
C SER A 170 -17.64 6.03 3.72
N SER A 171 -16.55 5.59 3.09
CA SER A 171 -16.56 5.15 1.69
C SER A 171 -17.49 3.99 1.42
N GLN A 172 -17.59 3.05 2.35
CA GLN A 172 -18.48 1.89 2.24
C GLN A 172 -19.95 2.29 2.53
N GLU A 173 -20.16 3.27 3.43
CA GLU A 173 -21.48 3.84 3.73
C GLU A 173 -22.06 4.63 2.54
N GLU A 174 -21.21 5.23 1.71
CA GLU A 174 -21.62 5.90 0.46
C GLU A 174 -22.23 4.96 -0.58
N GLY A 175 -22.03 3.64 -0.44
CA GLY A 175 -22.59 2.61 -1.30
C GLY A 175 -21.54 1.58 -1.72
N CYS A 176 -21.68 0.36 -1.19
CA CYS A 176 -20.85 -0.78 -1.57
C CYS A 176 -21.51 -2.09 -1.13
N HIS A 177 -21.58 -3.04 -2.03
CA HIS A 177 -21.90 -4.43 -1.65
C HIS A 177 -20.62 -5.12 -1.18
N ARG A 178 -20.62 -5.61 0.07
CA ARG A 178 -19.46 -6.29 0.67
C ARG A 178 -19.75 -7.77 0.81
N ASP A 179 -18.81 -8.60 0.37
CA ASP A 179 -18.91 -10.04 0.49
C ASP A 179 -17.60 -10.62 1.05
N PHE A 180 -17.71 -11.60 1.92
CA PHE A 180 -16.61 -12.17 2.70
C PHE A 180 -16.48 -13.67 2.45
N ALA A 181 -15.33 -14.23 2.77
CA ALA A 181 -15.00 -15.63 2.55
C ALA A 181 -15.20 -16.02 1.07
N VAL A 182 -14.68 -15.19 0.17
CA VAL A 182 -14.78 -15.39 -1.28
C VAL A 182 -13.37 -15.43 -1.89
N ALA A 183 -13.06 -16.50 -2.59
CA ALA A 183 -11.84 -16.64 -3.38
C ALA A 183 -12.13 -16.46 -4.86
N THR A 184 -11.23 -15.77 -5.56
CA THR A 184 -11.25 -15.62 -7.02
C THR A 184 -10.64 -16.83 -7.68
N LYS A 185 -11.33 -17.43 -8.66
CA LYS A 185 -10.85 -18.54 -9.47
C LYS A 185 -10.28 -18.07 -10.80
N GLY A 186 -10.84 -17.02 -11.38
CA GLY A 186 -10.42 -16.46 -12.65
C GLY A 186 -11.23 -15.24 -13.04
N PHE A 187 -10.79 -14.60 -14.10
CA PHE A 187 -11.51 -13.52 -14.75
C PHE A 187 -12.00 -13.97 -16.12
N THR A 188 -13.24 -13.60 -16.46
CA THR A 188 -13.80 -13.80 -17.78
C THR A 188 -13.79 -12.51 -18.56
N GLY A 189 -13.63 -12.60 -19.88
CA GLY A 189 -13.50 -11.42 -20.73
C GLY A 189 -14.21 -11.56 -22.06
N LYS A 190 -14.48 -10.40 -22.66
CA LYS A 190 -14.95 -10.27 -24.03
C LYS A 190 -14.10 -9.21 -24.73
N ASP A 191 -13.67 -9.48 -25.94
CA ASP A 191 -12.87 -8.57 -26.77
C ASP A 191 -11.60 -8.07 -26.04
N GLY A 192 -10.92 -8.96 -25.28
CA GLY A 192 -9.72 -8.64 -24.51
C GLY A 192 -9.91 -7.82 -23.25
N ARG A 193 -11.16 -7.55 -22.81
CA ARG A 193 -11.50 -6.78 -21.62
C ARG A 193 -12.25 -7.64 -20.62
N VAL A 194 -12.05 -7.37 -19.33
CA VAL A 194 -12.78 -8.03 -18.26
C VAL A 194 -14.29 -7.76 -18.39
N SER A 195 -15.10 -8.79 -18.22
CA SER A 195 -16.56 -8.72 -18.20
C SER A 195 -17.17 -9.47 -17.02
N GLY A 196 -16.34 -10.21 -16.28
CA GLY A 196 -16.79 -10.92 -15.10
C GLY A 196 -15.64 -11.57 -14.33
N LEU A 197 -15.99 -12.08 -13.17
CA LEU A 197 -15.12 -12.82 -12.26
C LEU A 197 -15.80 -14.13 -11.89
N GLU A 198 -15.06 -15.22 -11.92
CA GLU A 198 -15.44 -16.51 -11.36
C GLU A 198 -14.94 -16.61 -9.92
N ALA A 199 -15.84 -16.91 -9.00
CA ALA A 199 -15.56 -16.96 -7.57
C ALA A 199 -16.09 -18.25 -6.94
N VAL A 200 -15.58 -18.57 -5.75
CA VAL A 200 -16.02 -19.67 -4.91
C VAL A 200 -16.06 -19.23 -3.46
N ARG A 201 -16.99 -19.78 -2.70
CA ARG A 201 -16.97 -19.61 -1.23
C ARG A 201 -15.83 -20.39 -0.63
N VAL A 202 -15.25 -19.86 0.44
CA VAL A 202 -14.18 -20.51 1.17
C VAL A 202 -14.51 -20.57 2.66
N GLU A 203 -13.99 -21.60 3.30
CA GLU A 203 -14.00 -21.78 4.75
C GLU A 203 -12.58 -21.78 5.27
N TRP A 204 -12.40 -21.24 6.47
CA TRP A 204 -11.12 -21.21 7.17
C TRP A 204 -11.17 -22.09 8.39
N ALA A 205 -10.30 -23.08 8.45
CA ALA A 205 -10.18 -24.02 9.56
C ALA A 205 -8.78 -24.00 10.14
N SER A 206 -8.67 -24.23 11.45
CA SER A 206 -7.35 -24.42 12.08
C SER A 206 -6.87 -25.85 11.84
N GLU A 207 -5.78 -26.00 11.11
CA GLU A 207 -5.11 -27.27 10.85
C GLU A 207 -3.69 -27.22 11.43
N ASN A 208 -3.41 -28.07 12.40
CA ASN A 208 -2.11 -28.13 13.08
C ASN A 208 -1.62 -26.75 13.59
N GLY A 209 -2.54 -25.92 14.13
CA GLY A 209 -2.25 -24.59 14.64
C GLY A 209 -2.04 -23.50 13.56
N ARG A 210 -2.33 -23.81 12.30
CA ARG A 210 -2.31 -22.85 11.18
C ARG A 210 -3.69 -22.76 10.56
N MET A 211 -4.07 -21.54 10.18
CA MET A 211 -5.30 -21.34 9.43
C MET A 211 -5.11 -21.82 7.98
N ALA A 212 -5.93 -22.76 7.56
CA ALA A 212 -5.98 -23.28 6.20
C ALA A 212 -7.31 -22.90 5.54
N MET A 213 -7.23 -22.48 4.27
CA MET A 213 -8.39 -22.16 3.45
C MET A 213 -8.82 -23.41 2.67
N ARG A 214 -10.12 -23.67 2.64
CA ARG A 214 -10.75 -24.70 1.83
C ARG A 214 -11.89 -24.14 1.00
N GLU A 215 -11.99 -24.55 -0.26
CA GLU A 215 -13.13 -24.21 -1.10
C GLU A 215 -14.36 -25.00 -0.67
N VAL A 216 -15.51 -24.35 -0.64
CA VAL A 216 -16.80 -25.01 -0.37
C VAL A 216 -17.30 -25.66 -1.68
N PRO A 217 -17.44 -27.00 -1.72
CA PRO A 217 -17.87 -27.67 -2.93
C PRO A 217 -19.24 -27.19 -3.43
N GLY A 218 -19.36 -26.99 -4.76
CA GLY A 218 -20.60 -26.56 -5.38
C GLY A 218 -20.99 -25.10 -5.15
N SER A 219 -20.12 -24.29 -4.54
CA SER A 219 -20.39 -22.88 -4.23
C SER A 219 -19.86 -21.90 -5.29
N ALA A 220 -19.44 -22.39 -6.44
CA ALA A 220 -18.95 -21.53 -7.52
C ALA A 220 -20.06 -20.60 -8.03
N PHE A 221 -19.71 -19.34 -8.28
CA PHE A 221 -20.61 -18.32 -8.82
C PHE A 221 -19.84 -17.29 -9.64
N THR A 222 -20.57 -16.46 -10.39
CA THR A 222 -19.97 -15.41 -11.22
C THR A 222 -20.44 -14.04 -10.79
N ILE A 223 -19.58 -13.04 -10.92
CA ILE A 223 -19.88 -11.63 -10.70
C ILE A 223 -19.59 -10.88 -12.00
N LYS A 224 -20.58 -10.14 -12.50
CA LYS A 224 -20.37 -9.23 -13.63
C LYS A 224 -19.58 -8.02 -13.17
N THR A 225 -18.54 -7.64 -13.94
CA THR A 225 -17.71 -6.46 -13.65
C THR A 225 -17.04 -5.92 -14.89
N ASP A 226 -16.90 -4.60 -14.97
CA ASP A 226 -16.24 -3.89 -16.10
C ASP A 226 -14.89 -3.31 -15.68
N LEU A 227 -14.61 -3.25 -14.37
CA LEU A 227 -13.38 -2.73 -13.78
C LEU A 227 -13.06 -3.50 -12.50
N VAL A 228 -11.85 -4.05 -12.42
CA VAL A 228 -11.36 -4.74 -11.23
C VAL A 228 -10.18 -3.96 -10.64
N LEU A 229 -10.23 -3.71 -9.33
CA LEU A 229 -9.20 -3.03 -8.57
C LEU A 229 -8.62 -3.99 -7.52
N LEU A 230 -7.35 -4.39 -7.71
CA LEU A 230 -6.64 -5.28 -6.80
C LEU A 230 -6.08 -4.47 -5.62
N ALA A 231 -6.76 -4.55 -4.48
CA ALA A 231 -6.44 -3.84 -3.23
C ALA A 231 -5.97 -4.81 -2.14
N MET A 232 -5.13 -5.79 -2.51
CA MET A 232 -4.71 -6.90 -1.65
C MET A 232 -3.44 -6.61 -0.83
N GLY A 233 -3.03 -5.34 -0.76
CA GLY A 233 -1.85 -4.88 -0.04
C GLY A 233 -0.56 -5.04 -0.83
N PHE A 234 0.55 -4.82 -0.12
CA PHE A 234 1.91 -4.85 -0.68
C PHE A 234 2.70 -6.03 -0.09
N VAL A 235 3.76 -6.43 -0.78
CA VAL A 235 4.60 -7.55 -0.36
C VAL A 235 5.88 -7.05 0.31
N HIS A 236 6.61 -6.15 -0.35
CA HIS A 236 7.90 -5.63 0.09
C HIS A 236 8.23 -4.30 -0.61
N PRO A 237 9.31 -3.60 -0.27
CA PRO A 237 9.83 -2.46 -1.03
C PRO A 237 10.12 -2.83 -2.48
N VAL A 238 10.00 -1.87 -3.38
CA VAL A 238 10.54 -2.02 -4.74
C VAL A 238 12.05 -2.18 -4.63
N GLN A 239 12.57 -3.32 -5.08
CA GLN A 239 13.98 -3.68 -4.91
C GLN A 239 14.88 -3.07 -5.99
N ASP A 240 14.37 -2.90 -7.21
CA ASP A 240 15.10 -2.23 -8.27
C ASP A 240 15.29 -0.74 -7.94
N GLY A 241 16.48 -0.25 -8.19
CA GLY A 241 16.90 1.08 -7.76
C GLY A 241 17.71 1.04 -6.46
N ALA A 242 17.35 1.84 -5.45
CA ALA A 242 18.17 2.07 -4.24
C ALA A 242 18.54 0.77 -3.50
N VAL A 243 17.58 -0.11 -3.26
CA VAL A 243 17.79 -1.34 -2.47
C VAL A 243 18.88 -2.22 -3.10
N LYS A 244 18.71 -2.52 -4.39
CA LYS A 244 19.63 -3.38 -5.14
C LYS A 244 20.98 -2.72 -5.38
N SER A 245 21.00 -1.42 -5.69
CA SER A 245 22.25 -0.68 -5.98
C SER A 245 23.08 -0.45 -4.74
N ILE A 246 22.49 -0.26 -3.55
CA ILE A 246 23.20 -0.17 -2.28
C ILE A 246 23.70 -1.56 -1.83
N GLY A 247 22.96 -2.63 -2.19
CA GLY A 247 23.33 -4.00 -1.83
C GLY A 247 23.00 -4.38 -0.39
N VAL A 248 21.95 -3.79 0.21
CA VAL A 248 21.49 -4.15 1.55
C VAL A 248 20.90 -5.56 1.58
N ALA A 249 21.15 -6.29 2.66
CA ALA A 249 20.55 -7.60 2.87
C ALA A 249 19.03 -7.50 3.06
N LEU A 250 18.31 -8.50 2.57
CA LEU A 250 16.87 -8.61 2.69
C LEU A 250 16.48 -9.70 3.71
N ASP A 251 15.30 -9.56 4.29
CA ASP A 251 14.66 -10.60 5.10
C ASP A 251 13.98 -11.66 4.18
N PRO A 252 13.49 -12.79 4.72
CA PRO A 252 12.80 -13.81 3.91
C PRO A 252 11.53 -13.33 3.21
N ARG A 253 10.98 -12.17 3.60
CA ARG A 253 9.81 -11.55 2.98
C ARG A 253 10.18 -10.52 1.91
N GLY A 254 11.47 -10.24 1.71
CA GLY A 254 11.99 -9.27 0.75
C GLY A 254 12.08 -7.83 1.28
N ASN A 255 11.88 -7.60 2.57
CA ASN A 255 12.09 -6.29 3.18
C ASN A 255 13.56 -6.05 3.48
N VAL A 256 13.98 -4.80 3.60
CA VAL A 256 15.34 -4.46 3.99
C VAL A 256 15.59 -4.95 5.43
N LYS A 257 16.57 -5.82 5.60
CA LYS A 257 16.93 -6.36 6.91
C LYS A 257 17.62 -5.29 7.75
N ALA A 258 16.95 -4.84 8.80
CA ALA A 258 17.48 -3.93 9.81
C ALA A 258 16.83 -4.26 11.17
N THR A 259 17.53 -3.98 12.27
CA THR A 259 16.99 -4.24 13.62
C THR A 259 16.01 -3.13 14.02
N ASP A 260 15.25 -3.34 15.08
CA ASP A 260 14.40 -2.33 15.71
C ASP A 260 15.09 -1.58 16.86
N ARG A 261 16.38 -1.87 17.09
CA ARG A 261 17.22 -1.23 18.11
C ARG A 261 17.96 -0.03 17.56
N ASP A 262 18.70 -0.27 16.47
CA ASP A 262 19.64 0.68 15.84
C ASP A 262 19.29 1.02 14.40
N TYR A 263 18.30 0.34 13.82
CA TYR A 263 17.85 0.53 12.44
C TYR A 263 18.95 0.37 11.37
N ALA A 264 20.13 -0.11 11.77
CA ALA A 264 21.25 -0.33 10.87
C ALA A 264 20.98 -1.50 9.93
N THR A 265 21.38 -1.34 8.68
CA THR A 265 21.34 -2.39 7.66
C THR A 265 22.66 -3.17 7.63
N SER A 266 22.78 -4.10 6.67
CA SER A 266 24.03 -4.81 6.41
C SER A 266 25.16 -3.94 5.81
N VAL A 267 24.84 -2.73 5.36
CA VAL A 267 25.77 -1.79 4.74
C VAL A 267 26.09 -0.66 5.73
N PRO A 268 27.38 -0.39 6.03
CA PRO A 268 27.77 0.67 6.96
C PRO A 268 27.13 2.01 6.61
N LYS A 269 26.73 2.77 7.62
CA LYS A 269 26.05 4.08 7.55
C LYS A 269 24.68 4.11 6.83
N VAL A 270 24.17 2.95 6.43
CA VAL A 270 22.84 2.83 5.80
C VAL A 270 21.86 2.24 6.81
N PHE A 271 20.77 2.96 7.02
CA PHE A 271 19.69 2.63 7.96
C PHE A 271 18.39 2.40 7.19
N ALA A 272 17.42 1.71 7.79
CA ALA A 272 16.11 1.51 7.19
C ALA A 272 15.00 1.59 8.25
N ALA A 273 13.90 2.27 7.93
CA ALA A 273 12.77 2.48 8.83
C ALA A 273 11.43 2.36 8.13
N GLY A 274 10.38 2.17 8.91
CA GLY A 274 9.01 2.05 8.43
C GLY A 274 8.79 0.79 7.60
N ASP A 275 7.88 0.89 6.62
CA ASP A 275 7.50 -0.26 5.79
C ASP A 275 8.66 -0.82 4.96
N THR A 276 9.69 -0.04 4.71
CA THR A 276 10.93 -0.50 4.05
C THR A 276 11.56 -1.69 4.80
N ARG A 277 11.53 -1.66 6.11
CA ARG A 277 12.10 -2.68 7.01
C ARG A 277 11.04 -3.65 7.54
N ARG A 278 9.88 -3.12 7.90
CA ARG A 278 8.81 -3.85 8.56
C ARG A 278 7.92 -4.63 7.59
N GLY A 279 7.84 -4.20 6.34
CA GLY A 279 6.77 -4.52 5.40
C GLY A 279 5.55 -3.62 5.63
N GLN A 280 4.52 -3.79 4.82
CA GLN A 280 3.30 -3.01 4.91
C GLN A 280 2.76 -2.96 6.35
N SER A 281 2.51 -1.74 6.84
CA SER A 281 2.02 -1.51 8.19
C SER A 281 1.17 -0.22 8.29
N LEU A 282 0.93 0.25 9.50
CA LEU A 282 0.16 1.47 9.75
C LEU A 282 1.08 2.71 9.78
N VAL A 283 0.52 3.86 9.43
CA VAL A 283 1.23 5.15 9.46
C VAL A 283 1.81 5.48 10.84
N VAL A 284 1.16 5.06 11.92
CA VAL A 284 1.67 5.23 13.29
C VAL A 284 2.99 4.50 13.53
N TRP A 285 3.18 3.35 12.90
CA TRP A 285 4.44 2.62 12.94
C TRP A 285 5.52 3.30 12.10
N ALA A 286 5.17 3.82 10.94
CA ALA A 286 6.10 4.59 10.10
C ALA A 286 6.62 5.83 10.84
N ILE A 287 5.74 6.58 11.53
CA ILE A 287 6.11 7.73 12.37
C ILE A 287 7.02 7.29 13.51
N ARG A 288 6.64 6.25 14.26
CA ARG A 288 7.43 5.74 15.37
C ARG A 288 8.83 5.30 14.91
N GLU A 289 8.91 4.46 13.88
CA GLU A 289 10.19 3.95 13.38
C GLU A 289 11.05 5.05 12.77
N GLY A 290 10.46 6.03 12.09
CA GLY A 290 11.20 7.20 11.60
C GLY A 290 11.86 7.98 12.74
N ARG A 291 11.14 8.24 13.84
CA ARG A 291 11.70 8.92 15.03
C ARG A 291 12.79 8.10 15.72
N GLN A 292 12.55 6.80 15.88
CA GLN A 292 13.54 5.89 16.51
C GLN A 292 14.81 5.76 15.65
N CYS A 293 14.64 5.65 14.33
CA CYS A 293 15.75 5.62 13.39
C CYS A 293 16.53 6.94 13.41
N ALA A 294 15.85 8.09 13.48
CA ALA A 294 16.52 9.39 13.62
C ALA A 294 17.39 9.45 14.88
N ARG A 295 16.91 8.92 16.01
CA ARG A 295 17.72 8.78 17.22
C ARG A 295 18.93 7.88 17.00
N ALA A 296 18.77 6.73 16.34
CA ALA A 296 19.86 5.79 16.07
C ALA A 296 20.92 6.41 15.14
N VAL A 297 20.50 7.18 14.15
CA VAL A 297 21.42 7.93 13.27
C VAL A 297 22.16 9.03 14.05
N ASP A 298 21.47 9.76 14.92
CA ASP A 298 22.10 10.77 15.79
C ASP A 298 23.14 10.13 16.70
N GLU A 299 22.80 9.00 17.33
CA GLU A 299 23.76 8.23 18.16
C GLU A 299 24.96 7.71 17.36
N PHE A 300 24.75 7.29 16.11
CA PHE A 300 25.82 6.87 15.19
C PHE A 300 26.75 8.02 14.82
N LEU A 301 26.22 9.22 14.57
CA LEU A 301 27.03 10.38 14.15
C LEU A 301 27.70 11.09 15.31
N MET A 302 27.04 11.18 16.48
CA MET A 302 27.46 11.98 17.63
C MET A 302 28.05 11.13 18.78
N GLY A 303 27.96 9.80 18.69
CA GLY A 303 28.36 8.87 19.75
C GLY A 303 27.36 8.76 20.91
N ARG A 304 26.39 9.68 21.00
CA ARG A 304 25.27 9.67 21.95
C ARG A 304 24.09 10.44 21.36
N SER A 305 22.91 10.24 21.88
CA SER A 305 21.71 10.97 21.46
C SER A 305 20.87 11.42 22.65
N GLU A 306 20.42 12.66 22.60
CA GLU A 306 19.44 13.25 23.55
C GLU A 306 17.99 13.16 23.02
N LEU A 307 17.79 12.62 21.81
CA LEU A 307 16.46 12.44 21.23
C LEU A 307 15.65 11.39 22.03
N PRO A 308 14.33 11.59 22.21
CA PRO A 308 13.49 10.64 22.95
C PRO A 308 13.40 9.28 22.23
N ARG A 309 13.23 8.24 23.03
CA ARG A 309 13.02 6.87 22.57
C ARG A 309 11.55 6.57 22.32
#